data_377750dadf162a930894c0d61a533c8f
#
_entry.id   377750dadf162a930894c0d61a533c8f
#
_cell.length_a   1.000
_cell.length_b   1.000
_cell.length_c   1.000
_cell.angle_alpha   90.00
_cell.angle_beta   90.00
_cell.angle_gamma   90.00
#
_symmetry.space_group_name_H-M   'P 1'
#
loop_
_entity.id
_entity.type
_entity.pdbx_description
1 polymer ?
#
loop_
_entity_poly.entity_id
_entity_poly.type
_entity_poly.pdbx_seq_one_letter_code
_entity_poly.pdbx_strand_id
1 'polypeptide(L)'
;MIQLTKKYHLAIQASIDASYAIMDIYNSKIEIEIKTDGSPVTQADLKASGIISKYLSQTSIPIIGEERSKEEFSVRSEWKENWCVDPLDGTKMFIEKNGEFAVNIAHIKNGEAVFGLIASPVKEKIILSLKEKGVYTFKFSQFNDSSAWQKVSERTIMNSPVVIACSRSYSKINNPSILEIESKYGQANFLKMGSALKFFELAEGNADFYIRLDPTMEWDIAAGQAIIEELGGKVVDLKNGEPLQYNKKSLFNPAFIVKTKATLEA
;
A
#
# COMPACT_ATOMS: atom_id res chain seq x y z
N MET A 1 9.91 -17.54 -16.49
CA MET A 1 8.73 -16.67 -16.73
C MET A 1 7.80 -16.75 -15.53
N ILE A 2 7.34 -15.62 -15.00
CA ILE A 2 6.39 -15.57 -13.87
C ILE A 2 5.02 -15.95 -14.41
N GLN A 3 4.42 -17.01 -13.88
CA GLN A 3 3.08 -17.43 -14.27
C GLN A 3 2.05 -16.72 -13.38
N LEU A 4 1.37 -15.72 -13.93
CA LEU A 4 0.28 -15.00 -13.28
C LEU A 4 -1.04 -15.74 -13.46
N THR A 5 -1.87 -15.74 -12.43
CA THR A 5 -3.27 -16.12 -12.57
C THR A 5 -4.06 -15.00 -13.27
N LYS A 6 -5.16 -15.34 -13.95
CA LYS A 6 -6.03 -14.36 -14.63
C LYS A 6 -6.43 -13.21 -13.70
N LYS A 7 -6.78 -13.49 -12.44
CA LYS A 7 -7.21 -12.46 -11.48
C LYS A 7 -6.10 -11.44 -11.18
N TYR A 8 -4.85 -11.87 -11.04
CA TYR A 8 -3.73 -10.95 -10.79
C TYR A 8 -3.33 -10.17 -12.04
N HIS A 9 -3.43 -10.78 -13.22
CA HIS A 9 -3.26 -10.06 -14.48
C HIS A 9 -4.28 -8.92 -14.61
N LEU A 10 -5.57 -9.18 -14.29
CA LEU A 10 -6.62 -8.17 -14.29
C LEU A 10 -6.34 -7.05 -13.27
N ALA A 11 -5.84 -7.37 -12.07
CA ALA A 11 -5.51 -6.37 -11.06
C ALA A 11 -4.35 -5.46 -11.50
N ILE A 12 -3.32 -6.02 -12.14
CA ILE A 12 -2.19 -5.23 -12.66
C ILE A 12 -2.67 -4.30 -13.79
N GLN A 13 -3.40 -4.83 -14.76
CA GLN A 13 -3.93 -4.01 -15.87
C GLN A 13 -4.85 -2.90 -15.34
N ALA A 14 -5.72 -3.22 -14.37
CA ALA A 14 -6.60 -2.25 -13.72
C ALA A 14 -5.81 -1.10 -13.09
N SER A 15 -4.71 -1.41 -12.39
CA SER A 15 -3.87 -0.40 -11.73
C SER A 15 -3.16 0.51 -12.74
N ILE A 16 -2.73 -0.04 -13.87
CA ILE A 16 -2.07 0.72 -14.95
C ILE A 16 -3.08 1.68 -15.61
N ASP A 17 -4.25 1.17 -16.02
CA ASP A 17 -5.28 1.98 -16.68
C ASP A 17 -5.84 3.06 -15.74
N ALA A 18 -6.02 2.73 -14.46
CA ALA A 18 -6.38 3.69 -13.42
C ALA A 18 -5.28 4.77 -13.25
N SER A 19 -4.01 4.38 -13.25
CA SER A 19 -2.88 5.31 -13.13
C SER A 19 -2.83 6.30 -14.30
N TYR A 20 -3.04 5.84 -15.54
CA TYR A 20 -3.12 6.75 -16.68
C TYR A 20 -4.31 7.71 -16.57
N ALA A 21 -5.49 7.23 -16.15
CA ALA A 21 -6.65 8.08 -15.96
C ALA A 21 -6.45 9.12 -14.84
N ILE A 22 -5.72 8.76 -13.78
CA ILE A 22 -5.30 9.67 -12.69
C ILE A 22 -4.38 10.75 -13.27
N MET A 23 -3.36 10.36 -14.05
CA MET A 23 -2.38 11.30 -14.60
C MET A 23 -2.99 12.26 -15.63
N ASP A 24 -3.98 11.84 -16.41
CA ASP A 24 -4.74 12.74 -17.30
C ASP A 24 -5.39 13.88 -16.50
N ILE A 25 -5.99 13.56 -15.34
CA ILE A 25 -6.62 14.56 -14.47
C ILE A 25 -5.56 15.35 -13.70
N TYR A 26 -4.50 14.70 -13.24
CA TYR A 26 -3.38 15.36 -12.57
C TYR A 26 -2.77 16.48 -13.41
N ASN A 27 -2.68 16.31 -14.72
CA ASN A 27 -2.14 17.28 -15.67
C ASN A 27 -3.16 18.34 -16.13
N SER A 28 -4.39 18.28 -15.63
CA SER A 28 -5.47 19.21 -15.93
C SER A 28 -5.92 20.03 -14.71
N LYS A 29 -7.07 20.69 -14.80
CA LYS A 29 -7.72 21.34 -13.66
C LYS A 29 -8.39 20.27 -12.80
N ILE A 30 -8.02 20.22 -11.51
CA ILE A 30 -8.59 19.29 -10.54
C ILE A 30 -9.88 19.89 -9.99
N GLU A 31 -10.97 19.11 -10.01
CA GLU A 31 -12.21 19.40 -9.32
C GLU A 31 -12.22 18.61 -8.02
N ILE A 32 -12.54 19.29 -6.91
CA ILE A 32 -12.46 18.74 -5.56
C ILE A 32 -13.84 18.77 -4.95
N GLU A 33 -14.26 17.65 -4.39
CA GLU A 33 -15.44 17.54 -3.53
C GLU A 33 -15.00 17.16 -2.12
N ILE A 34 -15.79 17.51 -1.11
CA ILE A 34 -15.54 17.15 0.28
C ILE A 34 -16.53 16.06 0.68
N LYS A 35 -16.02 14.91 1.11
CA LYS A 35 -16.85 13.80 1.62
C LYS A 35 -17.50 14.18 2.97
N THR A 36 -18.45 13.39 3.41
CA THR A 36 -19.16 13.61 4.69
C THR A 36 -18.28 13.54 5.92
N ASP A 37 -17.15 12.83 5.83
CA ASP A 37 -16.13 12.73 6.88
C ASP A 37 -15.09 13.87 6.83
N GLY A 38 -15.24 14.83 5.90
CA GLY A 38 -14.35 15.98 5.72
C GLY A 38 -13.09 15.69 4.88
N SER A 39 -12.89 14.47 4.41
CA SER A 39 -11.78 14.16 3.50
C SER A 39 -12.08 14.65 2.07
N PRO A 40 -11.06 15.06 1.29
CA PRO A 40 -11.26 15.42 -0.10
C PRO A 40 -11.42 14.17 -0.98
N VAL A 41 -12.22 14.30 -2.02
CA VAL A 41 -12.30 13.37 -3.16
C VAL A 41 -12.25 14.17 -4.46
N THR A 42 -11.62 13.60 -5.46
CA THR A 42 -11.55 14.23 -6.79
C THR A 42 -12.18 13.33 -7.84
N GLN A 43 -12.41 13.89 -9.02
CA GLN A 43 -12.83 13.09 -10.16
C GLN A 43 -11.80 11.99 -10.54
N ALA A 44 -10.54 12.12 -10.11
CA ALA A 44 -9.52 11.09 -10.32
C ALA A 44 -9.77 9.85 -9.46
N ASP A 45 -10.14 10.04 -8.19
CA ASP A 45 -10.50 8.96 -7.26
C ASP A 45 -11.68 8.15 -7.82
N LEU A 46 -12.75 8.83 -8.23
CA LEU A 46 -13.96 8.21 -8.75
C LEU A 46 -13.72 7.48 -10.09
N LYS A 47 -12.97 8.10 -11.00
CA LYS A 47 -12.64 7.51 -12.30
C LYS A 47 -11.76 6.27 -12.14
N ALA A 48 -10.73 6.34 -11.30
CA ALA A 48 -9.87 5.22 -10.98
C ALA A 48 -10.65 4.07 -10.32
N SER A 49 -11.51 4.38 -9.34
CA SER A 49 -12.40 3.40 -8.70
C SER A 49 -13.29 2.67 -9.72
N GLY A 50 -13.89 3.40 -10.67
CA GLY A 50 -14.71 2.84 -11.74
C GLY A 50 -13.92 1.88 -12.64
N ILE A 51 -12.71 2.27 -13.05
CA ILE A 51 -11.83 1.45 -13.88
C ILE A 51 -11.45 0.17 -13.14
N ILE A 52 -10.93 0.27 -11.92
CA ILE A 52 -10.50 -0.89 -11.13
C ILE A 52 -11.67 -1.84 -10.88
N SER A 53 -12.83 -1.30 -10.52
CA SER A 53 -14.05 -2.09 -10.29
C SER A 53 -14.48 -2.89 -11.53
N LYS A 54 -14.39 -2.30 -12.72
CA LYS A 54 -14.74 -2.96 -14.01
C LYS A 54 -13.82 -4.17 -14.28
N TYR A 55 -12.54 -4.08 -13.95
CA TYR A 55 -11.61 -5.20 -14.11
C TYR A 55 -11.84 -6.27 -13.04
N LEU A 56 -11.89 -5.88 -11.77
CA LEU A 56 -11.95 -6.82 -10.66
C LEU A 56 -13.29 -7.55 -10.55
N SER A 57 -14.41 -6.96 -11.00
CA SER A 57 -15.71 -7.63 -11.07
C SER A 57 -15.70 -8.89 -11.94
N GLN A 58 -14.77 -9.00 -12.90
CA GLN A 58 -14.60 -10.21 -13.72
C GLN A 58 -14.00 -11.38 -12.93
N THR A 59 -13.56 -11.17 -11.70
CA THR A 59 -12.99 -12.24 -10.85
C THR A 59 -14.02 -12.91 -9.95
N SER A 60 -15.23 -12.40 -9.88
CA SER A 60 -16.30 -12.81 -8.95
C SER A 60 -15.90 -12.72 -7.45
N ILE A 61 -14.82 -12.02 -7.14
CA ILE A 61 -14.33 -11.78 -5.78
C ILE A 61 -14.88 -10.41 -5.33
N PRO A 62 -15.54 -10.31 -4.15
CA PRO A 62 -16.07 -9.04 -3.66
C PRO A 62 -14.96 -8.01 -3.41
N ILE A 63 -15.33 -6.72 -3.49
CA ILE A 63 -14.40 -5.62 -3.38
C ILE A 63 -14.76 -4.75 -2.17
N ILE A 64 -13.81 -4.56 -1.24
CA ILE A 64 -13.80 -3.50 -0.25
C ILE A 64 -12.90 -2.39 -0.79
N GLY A 65 -13.41 -1.16 -0.90
CA GLY A 65 -12.62 -0.07 -1.45
C GLY A 65 -13.07 1.28 -0.89
N GLU A 66 -12.17 2.27 -0.93
CA GLU A 66 -12.43 3.59 -0.37
C GLU A 66 -13.66 4.25 -1.02
N GLU A 67 -13.70 4.30 -2.34
CA GLU A 67 -14.74 5.00 -3.11
C GLU A 67 -15.95 4.12 -3.45
N ARG A 68 -16.23 3.11 -2.63
CA ARG A 68 -17.36 2.19 -2.82
C ARG A 68 -18.23 2.14 -1.58
N SER A 69 -19.53 1.87 -1.78
CA SER A 69 -20.39 1.43 -0.67
C SER A 69 -19.85 0.13 -0.08
N LYS A 70 -19.82 0.05 1.25
CA LYS A 70 -19.34 -1.13 1.96
C LYS A 70 -20.55 -1.96 2.37
N GLU A 71 -20.49 -3.26 2.08
CA GLU A 71 -21.46 -4.20 2.61
C GLU A 71 -21.39 -4.25 4.15
N GLU A 72 -22.49 -4.56 4.79
CA GLU A 72 -22.53 -4.76 6.23
C GLU A 72 -21.60 -5.89 6.68
N PHE A 73 -21.05 -5.78 7.88
CA PHE A 73 -20.11 -6.76 8.39
C PHE A 73 -20.70 -8.18 8.46
N SER A 74 -22.00 -8.31 8.76
CA SER A 74 -22.70 -9.60 8.74
C SER A 74 -22.65 -10.32 7.40
N VAL A 75 -22.56 -9.58 6.30
CA VAL A 75 -22.35 -10.13 4.95
C VAL A 75 -20.87 -10.38 4.69
N ARG A 76 -20.02 -9.39 5.01
CA ARG A 76 -18.57 -9.47 4.73
C ARG A 76 -17.87 -10.55 5.56
N SER A 77 -18.35 -10.84 6.76
CA SER A 77 -17.77 -11.89 7.64
C SER A 77 -17.83 -13.28 7.03
N GLU A 78 -18.73 -13.54 6.08
CA GLU A 78 -18.82 -14.80 5.36
C GLU A 78 -17.86 -14.90 4.16
N TRP A 79 -17.19 -13.81 3.80
CA TRP A 79 -16.28 -13.80 2.66
C TRP A 79 -14.95 -14.47 3.00
N LYS A 80 -14.62 -15.53 2.28
CA LYS A 80 -13.33 -16.21 2.38
C LYS A 80 -12.20 -15.44 1.71
N GLU A 81 -12.55 -14.61 0.71
CA GLU A 81 -11.61 -13.76 0.00
C GLU A 81 -12.30 -12.47 -0.45
N ASN A 82 -11.52 -11.40 -0.54
CA ASN A 82 -11.97 -10.12 -1.10
C ASN A 82 -10.79 -9.32 -1.66
N TRP A 83 -11.08 -8.42 -2.59
CA TRP A 83 -10.17 -7.35 -2.96
C TRP A 83 -10.26 -6.22 -1.94
N CYS A 84 -9.12 -5.63 -1.58
CA CYS A 84 -9.01 -4.44 -0.75
C CYS A 84 -8.30 -3.37 -1.59
N VAL A 85 -8.99 -2.23 -1.88
CA VAL A 85 -8.59 -1.30 -2.94
C VAL A 85 -8.63 0.14 -2.46
N ASP A 86 -7.54 0.85 -2.64
CA ASP A 86 -7.50 2.31 -2.65
C ASP A 86 -7.19 2.79 -4.07
N PRO A 87 -8.14 3.43 -4.75
CA PRO A 87 -7.94 3.87 -6.13
C PRO A 87 -6.98 5.05 -6.27
N LEU A 88 -6.83 5.87 -5.21
CA LEU A 88 -5.93 7.02 -5.17
C LEU A 88 -5.50 7.34 -3.73
N ASP A 89 -4.61 6.53 -3.18
CA ASP A 89 -4.01 6.81 -1.87
C ASP A 89 -3.13 8.07 -1.94
N GLY A 90 -3.46 9.03 -1.08
CA GLY A 90 -2.78 10.31 -1.06
C GLY A 90 -3.50 11.41 -1.84
N THR A 91 -4.84 11.46 -1.84
CA THR A 91 -5.65 12.50 -2.49
C THR A 91 -5.19 13.92 -2.16
N LYS A 92 -4.80 14.19 -0.89
CA LYS A 92 -4.23 15.47 -0.50
C LYS A 92 -2.93 15.79 -1.26
N MET A 93 -2.05 14.82 -1.39
CA MET A 93 -0.78 14.96 -2.12
C MET A 93 -1.02 15.14 -3.63
N PHE A 94 -2.05 14.50 -4.17
CA PHE A 94 -2.51 14.68 -5.53
C PHE A 94 -2.99 16.12 -5.78
N ILE A 95 -3.84 16.66 -4.90
CA ILE A 95 -4.34 18.04 -4.96
C ILE A 95 -3.18 19.05 -4.86
N GLU A 96 -2.23 18.83 -3.95
CA GLU A 96 -1.05 19.66 -3.75
C GLU A 96 -0.01 19.53 -4.87
N LYS A 97 -0.23 18.68 -5.88
CA LYS A 97 0.67 18.47 -7.02
C LYS A 97 2.10 18.04 -6.64
N ASN A 98 2.28 17.32 -5.53
CA ASN A 98 3.61 16.91 -5.08
C ASN A 98 4.05 15.52 -5.59
N GLY A 99 3.17 14.79 -6.30
CA GLY A 99 3.48 13.51 -6.94
C GLY A 99 3.52 12.29 -6.01
N GLU A 100 3.18 12.44 -4.72
CA GLU A 100 3.24 11.36 -3.74
C GLU A 100 1.88 10.69 -3.53
N PHE A 101 1.38 10.06 -4.55
CA PHE A 101 0.14 9.30 -4.53
C PHE A 101 0.32 7.94 -5.24
N ALA A 102 -0.53 6.99 -4.90
CA ALA A 102 -0.43 5.61 -5.37
C ALA A 102 -1.81 4.99 -5.65
N VAL A 103 -1.84 3.90 -6.39
CA VAL A 103 -2.99 2.98 -6.49
C VAL A 103 -2.63 1.73 -5.70
N ASN A 104 -3.46 1.35 -4.74
CA ASN A 104 -3.26 0.15 -3.91
C ASN A 104 -4.32 -0.91 -4.24
N ILE A 105 -3.89 -2.13 -4.54
CA ILE A 105 -4.77 -3.28 -4.72
C ILE A 105 -4.19 -4.46 -3.95
N ALA A 106 -4.95 -4.99 -2.99
CA ALA A 106 -4.60 -6.21 -2.27
C ALA A 106 -5.66 -7.30 -2.49
N HIS A 107 -5.24 -8.55 -2.51
CA HIS A 107 -6.12 -9.71 -2.43
C HIS A 107 -6.01 -10.29 -1.02
N ILE A 108 -7.13 -10.28 -0.32
CA ILE A 108 -7.26 -10.80 1.04
C ILE A 108 -7.85 -12.20 0.98
N LYS A 109 -7.30 -13.13 1.74
CA LYS A 109 -7.83 -14.48 1.90
C LYS A 109 -7.78 -14.88 3.37
N ASN A 110 -8.95 -15.22 3.93
CA ASN A 110 -9.08 -15.58 5.35
C ASN A 110 -8.48 -14.51 6.31
N GLY A 111 -8.66 -13.23 5.99
CA GLY A 111 -8.14 -12.12 6.78
C GLY A 111 -6.69 -11.74 6.52
N GLU A 112 -5.94 -12.48 5.69
CA GLU A 112 -4.53 -12.23 5.37
C GLU A 112 -4.38 -11.65 3.95
N ALA A 113 -3.44 -10.74 3.76
CA ALA A 113 -3.09 -10.20 2.46
C ALA A 113 -2.14 -11.17 1.72
N VAL A 114 -2.66 -11.86 0.68
CA VAL A 114 -1.92 -12.88 -0.08
C VAL A 114 -1.36 -12.38 -1.41
N PHE A 115 -1.72 -11.18 -1.79
CA PHE A 115 -1.21 -10.43 -2.93
C PHE A 115 -1.31 -8.95 -2.59
N GLY A 116 -0.28 -8.21 -2.90
CA GLY A 116 -0.25 -6.76 -2.79
C GLY A 116 0.34 -6.14 -4.04
N LEU A 117 -0.28 -5.07 -4.50
CA LEU A 117 0.19 -4.26 -5.62
C LEU A 117 0.08 -2.79 -5.23
N ILE A 118 1.17 -2.05 -5.40
CA ILE A 118 1.22 -0.60 -5.30
C ILE A 118 1.73 -0.08 -6.64
N ALA A 119 0.96 0.77 -7.29
CA ALA A 119 1.40 1.47 -8.49
C ALA A 119 1.67 2.95 -8.17
N SER A 120 2.80 3.46 -8.63
CA SER A 120 3.14 4.88 -8.61
C SER A 120 2.83 5.48 -9.98
N PRO A 121 1.73 6.24 -10.16
CA PRO A 121 1.37 6.82 -11.44
C PRO A 121 2.45 7.75 -12.01
N VAL A 122 3.03 8.60 -11.15
CA VAL A 122 4.06 9.57 -11.55
C VAL A 122 5.36 8.91 -12.01
N LYS A 123 5.74 7.80 -11.38
CA LYS A 123 6.96 7.04 -11.74
C LYS A 123 6.69 5.99 -12.83
N GLU A 124 5.43 5.78 -13.23
CA GLU A 124 4.97 4.67 -14.09
C GLU A 124 5.56 3.33 -13.66
N LYS A 125 5.56 3.06 -12.36
CA LYS A 125 6.22 1.91 -11.76
C LYS A 125 5.29 1.15 -10.84
N ILE A 126 5.38 -0.18 -10.87
CA ILE A 126 4.66 -1.08 -9.98
C ILE A 126 5.66 -1.80 -9.09
N ILE A 127 5.26 -2.03 -7.84
CA ILE A 127 5.79 -3.08 -6.97
C ILE A 127 4.64 -4.01 -6.59
N LEU A 128 4.86 -5.31 -6.66
CA LEU A 128 3.86 -6.30 -6.26
C LEU A 128 4.48 -7.51 -5.58
N SER A 129 3.71 -8.15 -4.72
CA SER A 129 4.03 -9.43 -4.11
C SER A 129 3.13 -10.53 -4.64
N LEU A 130 3.71 -11.70 -4.82
CA LEU A 130 3.01 -12.96 -5.13
C LEU A 130 3.40 -13.95 -4.04
N LYS A 131 2.46 -14.35 -3.18
CA LYS A 131 2.72 -15.24 -2.03
C LYS A 131 3.53 -16.47 -2.47
N GLU A 132 4.66 -16.72 -1.78
CA GLU A 132 5.62 -17.82 -2.03
C GLU A 132 6.36 -17.75 -3.38
N LYS A 133 6.24 -16.64 -4.11
CA LYS A 133 6.94 -16.45 -5.41
C LYS A 133 7.88 -15.25 -5.39
N GLY A 134 7.69 -14.34 -4.43
CA GLY A 134 8.53 -13.18 -4.21
C GLY A 134 7.88 -11.86 -4.62
N VAL A 135 8.66 -10.81 -4.47
CA VAL A 135 8.30 -9.43 -4.79
C VAL A 135 8.99 -9.02 -6.08
N TYR A 136 8.24 -8.30 -6.92
CA TYR A 136 8.72 -7.83 -8.22
C TYR A 136 8.41 -6.36 -8.43
N THR A 137 9.29 -5.67 -9.16
CA THR A 137 9.10 -4.30 -9.60
C THR A 137 9.33 -4.17 -11.10
N PHE A 138 8.55 -3.32 -11.77
CA PHE A 138 8.65 -3.09 -13.22
C PHE A 138 7.95 -1.79 -13.62
N LYS A 139 8.28 -1.29 -14.81
CA LYS A 139 7.58 -0.14 -15.43
C LYS A 139 6.26 -0.59 -16.07
N PHE A 140 5.27 0.29 -16.18
CA PHE A 140 3.99 0.00 -16.83
C PHE A 140 4.17 -0.59 -18.24
N SER A 141 5.11 -0.06 -19.00
CA SER A 141 5.45 -0.54 -20.36
C SER A 141 6.01 -1.97 -20.41
N GLN A 142 6.46 -2.50 -19.28
CA GLN A 142 7.03 -3.86 -19.16
C GLN A 142 5.99 -4.90 -18.70
N PHE A 143 4.74 -4.50 -18.50
CA PHE A 143 3.72 -5.38 -17.92
C PHE A 143 3.57 -6.71 -18.70
N ASN A 144 3.54 -6.65 -20.03
CA ASN A 144 3.36 -7.81 -20.89
C ASN A 144 4.63 -8.67 -21.08
N ASP A 145 5.76 -8.22 -20.57
CA ASP A 145 7.03 -8.94 -20.61
C ASP A 145 7.56 -9.21 -19.19
N SER A 146 7.12 -10.32 -18.61
CA SER A 146 7.56 -10.69 -17.25
C SER A 146 9.05 -11.05 -17.16
N SER A 147 9.77 -11.18 -18.27
CA SER A 147 11.23 -11.38 -18.26
C SER A 147 11.97 -10.08 -17.93
N ALA A 148 11.33 -8.92 -18.17
CA ALA A 148 11.85 -7.59 -17.83
C ALA A 148 11.57 -7.19 -16.37
N TRP A 149 10.78 -7.98 -15.62
CA TRP A 149 10.47 -7.69 -14.23
C TRP A 149 11.68 -7.97 -13.34
N GLN A 150 11.97 -7.03 -12.46
CA GLN A 150 13.07 -7.15 -11.52
C GLN A 150 12.56 -7.76 -10.22
N LYS A 151 13.13 -8.89 -9.81
CA LYS A 151 12.86 -9.46 -8.49
C LYS A 151 13.53 -8.60 -7.43
N VAL A 152 12.75 -8.17 -6.44
CA VAL A 152 13.24 -7.47 -5.26
C VAL A 152 13.83 -8.51 -4.30
N SER A 153 15.09 -8.32 -3.91
CA SER A 153 15.75 -9.21 -2.97
C SER A 153 15.44 -8.83 -1.52
N GLU A 154 15.31 -9.83 -0.67
CA GLU A 154 15.26 -9.64 0.76
C GLU A 154 16.56 -8.95 1.23
N ARG A 155 16.41 -8.03 2.17
CA ARG A 155 17.52 -7.28 2.71
C ARG A 155 17.77 -7.68 4.16
N THR A 156 19.02 -8.01 4.49
CA THR A 156 19.46 -8.47 5.82
C THR A 156 20.35 -7.45 6.55
N ILE A 157 20.69 -6.33 5.90
CA ILE A 157 21.54 -5.28 6.48
C ILE A 157 20.75 -3.99 6.56
N MET A 158 20.70 -3.38 7.75
CA MET A 158 20.05 -2.09 8.00
C MET A 158 20.87 -0.92 7.44
N ASN A 159 20.21 0.22 7.26
CA ASN A 159 20.89 1.48 7.00
C ASN A 159 21.71 1.93 8.21
N SER A 160 22.81 2.65 7.96
CA SER A 160 23.59 3.28 9.01
C SER A 160 23.84 4.75 8.65
N PRO A 161 23.20 5.70 9.34
CA PRO A 161 22.22 5.56 10.41
C PRO A 161 20.91 4.86 9.97
N VAL A 162 20.18 4.26 10.94
CA VAL A 162 18.85 3.66 10.69
C VAL A 162 17.87 4.69 10.12
N VAL A 163 17.01 4.26 9.19
CA VAL A 163 16.05 5.15 8.51
C VAL A 163 14.61 4.75 8.86
N ILE A 164 13.84 5.72 9.38
CA ILE A 164 12.43 5.55 9.70
C ILE A 164 11.57 6.29 8.66
N ALA A 165 10.79 5.57 7.86
CA ALA A 165 9.77 6.17 7.01
C ALA A 165 8.59 6.67 7.88
N CYS A 166 8.07 7.85 7.58
CA CYS A 166 6.93 8.44 8.29
C CYS A 166 6.10 9.34 7.37
N SER A 167 4.90 9.71 7.82
CA SER A 167 4.06 10.66 7.08
C SER A 167 4.71 12.06 7.03
N ARG A 168 4.34 12.88 6.03
CA ARG A 168 4.84 14.26 5.93
C ARG A 168 4.46 15.14 7.13
N SER A 169 3.27 14.90 7.70
CA SER A 169 2.78 15.59 8.89
C SER A 169 3.41 15.12 10.20
N TYR A 170 4.30 14.11 10.13
CA TYR A 170 4.92 13.54 11.32
C TYR A 170 5.80 14.57 12.04
N SER A 171 5.57 14.76 13.33
CA SER A 171 6.46 15.49 14.25
C SER A 171 7.09 14.50 15.24
N LYS A 172 8.41 14.67 15.48
CA LYS A 172 9.23 13.77 16.31
C LYS A 172 8.89 13.77 17.82
N ILE A 173 7.89 14.50 18.28
CA ILE A 173 7.66 14.79 19.70
C ILE A 173 7.33 13.49 20.46
N ASN A 174 8.31 13.00 21.22
CA ASN A 174 8.21 11.96 22.27
C ASN A 174 7.46 10.66 21.86
N ASN A 175 7.72 10.11 20.66
CA ASN A 175 7.16 8.82 20.28
C ASN A 175 7.95 7.68 20.94
N PRO A 176 7.36 6.88 21.86
CA PRO A 176 8.07 5.79 22.55
C PRO A 176 8.74 4.79 21.63
N SER A 177 8.08 4.41 20.52
CA SER A 177 8.64 3.44 19.56
C SER A 177 9.88 4.00 18.83
N ILE A 178 9.94 5.30 18.58
CA ILE A 178 11.14 5.93 18.00
C ILE A 178 12.26 5.99 19.03
N LEU A 179 11.94 6.37 20.27
CA LEU A 179 12.92 6.39 21.35
C LEU A 179 13.52 4.99 21.59
N GLU A 180 12.72 3.94 21.49
CA GLU A 180 13.19 2.55 21.59
C GLU A 180 14.15 2.21 20.44
N ILE A 181 13.79 2.55 19.20
CA ILE A 181 14.66 2.35 18.02
C ILE A 181 15.97 3.12 18.17
N GLU A 182 15.90 4.41 18.54
CA GLU A 182 17.09 5.23 18.73
C GLU A 182 17.96 4.76 19.91
N SER A 183 17.37 4.21 20.94
CA SER A 183 18.11 3.61 22.07
C SER A 183 18.89 2.35 21.64
N LYS A 184 18.31 1.56 20.73
CA LYS A 184 18.94 0.31 20.27
C LYS A 184 19.95 0.54 19.14
N TYR A 185 19.64 1.43 18.20
CA TYR A 185 20.39 1.57 16.94
C TYR A 185 21.08 2.93 16.75
N GLY A 186 20.99 3.83 17.75
CA GLY A 186 21.49 5.18 17.62
C GLY A 186 20.49 6.12 16.95
N GLN A 187 20.90 7.38 16.75
CA GLN A 187 20.06 8.40 16.15
C GLN A 187 19.55 8.01 14.77
N ALA A 188 18.23 8.11 14.57
CA ALA A 188 17.57 7.75 13.30
C ALA A 188 17.48 8.92 12.33
N ASN A 189 17.60 8.63 11.05
CA ASN A 189 17.18 9.51 9.96
C ASN A 189 15.68 9.31 9.66
N PHE A 190 15.02 10.37 9.15
CA PHE A 190 13.59 10.30 8.82
C PHE A 190 13.37 10.52 7.34
N LEU A 191 12.68 9.56 6.70
CA LEU A 191 12.20 9.64 5.33
C LEU A 191 10.71 10.03 5.37
N LYS A 192 10.42 11.32 5.11
CA LYS A 192 9.06 11.85 5.09
C LYS A 192 8.46 11.70 3.71
N MET A 193 7.38 10.92 3.60
CA MET A 193 6.70 10.64 2.32
C MET A 193 5.21 10.44 2.52
N GLY A 194 4.41 10.86 1.52
CA GLY A 194 2.96 10.59 1.45
C GLY A 194 2.66 9.15 1.01
N SER A 195 1.42 8.76 1.12
CA SER A 195 0.80 7.53 0.61
C SER A 195 1.53 6.21 0.93
N ALA A 196 1.09 5.12 0.30
CA ALA A 196 1.71 3.79 0.35
C ALA A 196 3.09 3.74 -0.35
N LEU A 197 3.55 4.83 -0.97
CA LEU A 197 4.89 4.89 -1.56
C LEU A 197 6.01 4.63 -0.54
N LYS A 198 5.75 4.79 0.75
CA LYS A 198 6.66 4.37 1.83
C LYS A 198 7.02 2.88 1.77
N PHE A 199 6.10 2.04 1.30
CA PHE A 199 6.37 0.61 1.12
C PHE A 199 7.32 0.31 -0.03
N PHE A 200 7.38 1.17 -1.08
CA PHE A 200 8.45 1.10 -2.07
C PHE A 200 9.80 1.34 -1.42
N GLU A 201 9.92 2.40 -0.61
CA GLU A 201 11.18 2.79 0.02
C GLU A 201 11.69 1.69 0.98
N LEU A 202 10.77 1.06 1.74
CA LEU A 202 11.10 -0.10 2.59
C LEU A 202 11.57 -1.29 1.77
N ALA A 203 10.84 -1.64 0.71
CA ALA A 203 11.15 -2.78 -0.15
C ALA A 203 12.46 -2.58 -0.94
N GLU A 204 12.74 -1.36 -1.38
CA GLU A 204 13.98 -0.99 -2.07
C GLU A 204 15.17 -0.78 -1.12
N GLY A 205 14.92 -0.81 0.21
CA GLY A 205 15.95 -0.72 1.25
C GLY A 205 16.37 0.70 1.60
N ASN A 206 15.60 1.71 1.19
CA ASN A 206 15.85 3.13 1.54
C ASN A 206 15.33 3.48 2.93
N ALA A 207 14.53 2.61 3.56
CA ALA A 207 14.08 2.72 4.94
C ALA A 207 14.08 1.34 5.62
N ASP A 208 14.22 1.34 6.94
CA ASP A 208 14.28 0.14 7.79
C ASP A 208 12.97 -0.09 8.54
N PHE A 209 12.34 1.01 8.98
CA PHE A 209 11.08 1.02 9.71
C PHE A 209 10.07 1.96 9.07
N TYR A 210 8.78 1.69 9.30
CA TYR A 210 7.71 2.67 9.11
C TYR A 210 6.78 2.63 10.31
N ILE A 211 6.54 3.78 10.94
CA ILE A 211 5.66 3.92 12.09
C ILE A 211 4.48 4.80 11.72
N ARG A 212 3.27 4.31 12.05
CA ARG A 212 2.02 5.03 11.85
C ARG A 212 1.19 5.02 13.12
N LEU A 213 0.97 6.19 13.69
CA LEU A 213 0.17 6.39 14.91
C LEU A 213 -1.26 6.82 14.60
N ASP A 214 -1.42 7.68 13.58
CA ASP A 214 -2.75 8.14 13.17
C ASP A 214 -3.53 7.01 12.50
N PRO A 215 -4.87 6.99 12.64
CA PRO A 215 -5.72 6.00 11.98
C PRO A 215 -5.48 5.92 10.47
N THR A 216 -5.52 4.72 9.94
CA THR A 216 -5.55 4.41 8.52
C THR A 216 -6.66 3.39 8.27
N MET A 217 -7.03 3.23 7.01
CA MET A 217 -7.98 2.22 6.60
C MET A 217 -7.26 0.97 6.11
N GLU A 218 -7.97 -0.15 6.03
CA GLU A 218 -7.41 -1.41 5.55
C GLU A 218 -6.78 -1.28 4.16
N TRP A 219 -7.40 -0.53 3.25
CA TRP A 219 -6.93 -0.35 1.88
C TRP A 219 -5.65 0.47 1.73
N ASP A 220 -5.29 1.28 2.74
CA ASP A 220 -4.02 2.03 2.77
C ASP A 220 -2.82 1.12 2.99
N ILE A 221 -3.01 -0.06 3.64
CA ILE A 221 -1.92 -0.86 4.21
C ILE A 221 -1.84 -2.28 3.64
N ALA A 222 -2.97 -2.88 3.28
CA ALA A 222 -3.03 -4.30 2.92
C ALA A 222 -2.06 -4.69 1.78
N ALA A 223 -1.93 -3.85 0.75
CA ALA A 223 -1.00 -4.09 -0.34
C ALA A 223 0.46 -4.03 0.13
N GLY A 224 0.78 -3.02 0.96
CA GLY A 224 2.11 -2.84 1.54
C GLY A 224 2.50 -3.97 2.48
N GLN A 225 1.56 -4.45 3.32
CA GLN A 225 1.80 -5.59 4.22
C GLN A 225 2.17 -6.85 3.43
N ALA A 226 1.40 -7.20 2.39
CA ALA A 226 1.71 -8.36 1.56
C ALA A 226 3.11 -8.27 0.93
N ILE A 227 3.55 -7.07 0.53
CA ILE A 227 4.89 -6.84 -0.03
C ILE A 227 5.98 -7.04 1.03
N ILE A 228 5.81 -6.43 2.20
CA ILE A 228 6.82 -6.49 3.26
C ILE A 228 6.93 -7.91 3.84
N GLU A 229 5.82 -8.61 4.05
CA GLU A 229 5.83 -9.97 4.59
C GLU A 229 6.44 -10.97 3.60
N GLU A 230 6.21 -10.80 2.29
CA GLU A 230 6.85 -11.62 1.26
C GLU A 230 8.38 -11.36 1.17
N LEU A 231 8.87 -10.21 1.66
CA LEU A 231 10.30 -9.89 1.84
C LEU A 231 10.85 -10.30 3.21
N GLY A 232 10.09 -11.09 4.00
CA GLY A 232 10.51 -11.57 5.31
C GLY A 232 10.41 -10.54 6.44
N GLY A 233 9.81 -9.38 6.19
CA GLY A 233 9.50 -8.36 7.21
C GLY A 233 8.17 -8.63 7.92
N LYS A 234 7.72 -7.66 8.74
CA LYS A 234 6.44 -7.73 9.48
C LYS A 234 5.75 -6.38 9.52
N VAL A 235 4.41 -6.41 9.53
CA VAL A 235 3.54 -5.26 9.81
C VAL A 235 2.67 -5.63 11.00
N VAL A 236 2.91 -4.98 12.15
CA VAL A 236 2.30 -5.40 13.41
C VAL A 236 1.65 -4.22 14.14
N ASP A 237 0.55 -4.51 14.84
CA ASP A 237 -0.10 -3.60 15.78
C ASP A 237 0.88 -3.25 16.90
N LEU A 238 1.07 -1.96 17.16
CA LEU A 238 1.96 -1.45 18.21
C LEU A 238 1.51 -1.85 19.61
N LYS A 239 0.24 -2.17 19.83
CA LYS A 239 -0.32 -2.49 21.13
C LYS A 239 -0.03 -3.93 21.57
N ASN A 240 -0.13 -4.89 20.65
CA ASN A 240 -0.06 -6.32 20.97
C ASN A 240 1.02 -7.09 20.19
N GLY A 241 1.65 -6.45 19.19
CA GLY A 241 2.68 -7.08 18.36
C GLY A 241 2.16 -8.08 17.33
N GLU A 242 0.83 -8.23 17.21
CA GLU A 242 0.22 -9.17 16.26
C GLU A 242 0.14 -8.59 14.85
N PRO A 243 0.22 -9.43 13.81
CA PRO A 243 0.02 -8.99 12.42
C PRO A 243 -1.35 -8.33 12.22
N LEU A 244 -1.40 -7.28 11.39
CA LEU A 244 -2.68 -6.67 11.03
C LEU A 244 -3.54 -7.68 10.26
N GLN A 245 -4.84 -7.64 10.54
CA GLN A 245 -5.85 -8.47 9.90
C GLN A 245 -6.80 -7.60 9.08
N TYR A 246 -7.44 -8.19 8.08
CA TYR A 246 -8.29 -7.51 7.10
C TYR A 246 -9.70 -8.08 7.07
N ASN A 247 -10.62 -7.32 6.47
CA ASN A 247 -12.06 -7.60 6.49
C ASN A 247 -12.63 -7.63 7.91
N LYS A 248 -12.11 -6.77 8.78
CA LYS A 248 -12.57 -6.63 10.17
C LYS A 248 -13.96 -5.98 10.24
N LYS A 249 -14.62 -6.07 11.38
CA LYS A 249 -15.85 -5.33 11.66
C LYS A 249 -15.64 -3.82 11.48
N SER A 250 -14.61 -3.28 12.08
CA SER A 250 -14.10 -1.93 11.79
C SER A 250 -12.99 -2.02 10.75
N LEU A 251 -13.11 -1.28 9.66
CA LEU A 251 -12.09 -1.22 8.61
C LEU A 251 -10.90 -0.30 8.95
N PHE A 252 -10.92 0.32 10.14
CA PHE A 252 -9.77 1.06 10.65
C PHE A 252 -8.65 0.12 11.09
N ASN A 253 -7.42 0.52 10.81
CA ASN A 253 -6.23 -0.12 11.38
C ASN A 253 -5.87 0.51 12.72
N PRO A 254 -5.32 -0.27 13.66
CA PRO A 254 -4.67 0.27 14.85
C PRO A 254 -3.38 1.03 14.47
N ALA A 255 -2.76 1.71 15.42
CA ALA A 255 -1.39 2.18 15.28
C ALA A 255 -0.45 0.98 15.05
N PHE A 256 0.47 1.09 14.09
CA PHE A 256 1.30 -0.03 13.68
C PHE A 256 2.76 0.36 13.42
N ILE A 257 3.61 -0.66 13.40
CA ILE A 257 4.99 -0.55 12.95
C ILE A 257 5.25 -1.59 11.84
N VAL A 258 5.95 -1.14 10.80
CA VAL A 258 6.56 -1.99 9.79
C VAL A 258 8.01 -2.21 10.15
N LYS A 259 8.44 -3.46 10.16
CA LYS A 259 9.82 -3.90 10.39
C LYS A 259 10.30 -4.66 9.16
N THR A 260 11.38 -4.21 8.53
CA THR A 260 12.01 -4.98 7.44
C THR A 260 12.69 -6.23 8.00
N LYS A 261 13.02 -7.21 7.15
CA LYS A 261 13.75 -8.41 7.56
C LYS A 261 15.06 -8.05 8.28
N ALA A 262 15.81 -7.07 7.77
CA ALA A 262 17.05 -6.60 8.37
C ALA A 262 16.88 -6.19 9.84
N THR A 263 15.74 -5.58 10.20
CA THR A 263 15.46 -5.14 11.58
C THR A 263 15.01 -6.26 12.51
N LEU A 264 14.58 -7.39 11.96
CA LEU A 264 14.18 -8.58 12.72
C LEU A 264 15.38 -9.50 13.03
N GLU A 265 16.43 -9.41 12.21
CA GLU A 265 17.67 -10.21 12.34
C GLU A 265 18.79 -9.45 13.12
N ALA A 266 18.60 -8.13 13.38
CA ALA A 266 19.50 -7.28 14.16
C ALA A 266 19.07 -7.25 15.63
#